data_38eb807d3da28f0e20294f5806feafcb
#
_entry.id   38eb807d3da28f0e20294f5806feafcb
#
_cell.length_a   1.000
_cell.length_b   1.000
_cell.length_c   1.000
_cell.angle_alpha   90.00
_cell.angle_beta   90.00
_cell.angle_gamma   90.00
#
_symmetry.space_group_name_H-M   'P 1'
#
loop_
_entity.id
_entity.type
_entity.pdbx_description
1 polymer ?
#
loop_
_entity_poly.entity_id
_entity_poly.type
_entity_poly.pdbx_seq_one_letter_code
_entity_poly.pdbx_strand_id
1 'polypeptide(L)'
;VMAPLNDLWTDDAKKDIYASVESACHNEKGDYYEYPLCMTAHCMAVNMTKVKEVGADKYIDTDKHTWSTEGFLNTVDALYKGGYENVAAIYCSGQGGDQGTRAIINNMYGGTFTDAAHTKYTADSAENIKAIQTLYDAKGVNFDPSINGGEEITLFRNGTLQMAFCWNI
;
A
#
# COMPACT_ATOMS: atom_id res chain seq x y z
N VAL A 1 -6.52 -2.13 -28.59
CA VAL A 1 -6.42 -0.68 -28.88
C VAL A 1 -7.69 -0.05 -28.35
N MET A 2 -7.55 0.93 -27.46
CA MET A 2 -8.69 1.70 -26.92
C MET A 2 -8.93 2.93 -27.79
N ALA A 3 -10.19 3.31 -27.95
CA ALA A 3 -10.55 4.58 -28.59
C ALA A 3 -10.38 5.73 -27.57
N PRO A 4 -9.95 6.92 -27.99
CA PRO A 4 -9.94 8.08 -27.12
C PRO A 4 -11.34 8.45 -26.60
N LEU A 5 -11.40 8.91 -25.37
CA LEU A 5 -12.62 9.35 -24.69
C LEU A 5 -12.71 10.90 -24.62
N ASN A 6 -12.06 11.59 -25.54
CA ASN A 6 -11.92 13.06 -25.53
C ASN A 6 -13.27 13.77 -25.40
N ASP A 7 -14.33 13.22 -26.00
CA ASP A 7 -15.67 13.81 -25.98
C ASP A 7 -16.32 13.82 -24.58
N LEU A 8 -15.84 12.99 -23.65
CA LEU A 8 -16.31 12.98 -22.26
C LEU A 8 -15.61 14.02 -21.38
N TRP A 9 -14.44 14.50 -21.82
CA TRP A 9 -13.60 15.41 -21.07
C TRP A 9 -13.90 16.88 -21.43
N THR A 10 -15.08 17.32 -21.07
CA THR A 10 -15.46 18.73 -21.20
C THR A 10 -14.69 19.61 -20.22
N ASP A 11 -14.66 20.94 -20.46
CA ASP A 11 -14.00 21.87 -19.54
C ASP A 11 -14.61 21.83 -18.14
N ASP A 12 -15.90 21.52 -18.02
CA ASP A 12 -16.55 21.40 -16.72
C ASP A 12 -16.17 20.08 -16.03
N ALA A 13 -16.05 18.96 -16.76
CA ALA A 13 -15.55 17.71 -16.21
C ALA A 13 -14.13 17.85 -15.66
N LYS A 14 -13.25 18.55 -16.38
CA LYS A 14 -11.87 18.81 -15.95
C LYS A 14 -11.79 19.65 -14.67
N LYS A 15 -12.72 20.59 -14.45
CA LYS A 15 -12.74 21.40 -13.23
C LYS A 15 -13.19 20.62 -12.01
N ASP A 16 -14.00 19.56 -12.21
CA ASP A 16 -14.58 18.75 -11.14
C ASP A 16 -13.64 17.59 -10.69
N ILE A 17 -12.58 17.34 -11.45
CA ILE A 17 -11.64 16.24 -11.20
C ILE A 17 -10.32 16.82 -10.69
N TYR A 18 -9.73 16.18 -9.66
CA TYR A 18 -8.42 16.56 -9.15
C TYR A 18 -7.36 16.47 -10.27
N ALA A 19 -6.50 17.49 -10.41
CA ALA A 19 -5.47 17.54 -11.44
C ALA A 19 -4.52 16.32 -11.42
N SER A 20 -4.24 15.76 -10.24
CA SER A 20 -3.43 14.54 -10.09
C SER A 20 -4.09 13.29 -10.66
N VAL A 21 -5.43 13.25 -10.66
CA VAL A 21 -6.22 12.16 -11.26
C VAL A 21 -6.36 12.39 -12.76
N GLU A 22 -6.66 13.61 -13.16
CA GLU A 22 -6.79 14.01 -14.56
C GLU A 22 -5.52 13.69 -15.35
N SER A 23 -4.34 14.02 -14.80
CA SER A 23 -3.05 13.78 -15.43
C SER A 23 -2.74 12.31 -15.72
N ALA A 24 -3.34 11.39 -14.98
CA ALA A 24 -3.20 9.95 -15.20
C ALA A 24 -4.11 9.41 -16.33
N CYS A 25 -5.12 10.18 -16.74
CA CYS A 25 -6.14 9.74 -17.67
C CYS A 25 -5.80 9.98 -19.15
N HIS A 26 -4.75 10.72 -19.46
CA HIS A 26 -4.34 11.06 -20.82
C HIS A 26 -2.89 10.69 -21.11
N ASN A 27 -2.57 10.53 -22.40
CA ASN A 27 -1.21 10.35 -22.87
C ASN A 27 -0.50 11.72 -23.04
N GLU A 28 0.78 11.69 -23.41
CA GLU A 28 1.60 12.89 -23.68
C GLU A 28 1.05 13.77 -24.79
N LYS A 29 0.20 13.25 -25.67
CA LYS A 29 -0.44 14.00 -26.76
C LYS A 29 -1.73 14.69 -26.36
N GLY A 30 -2.20 14.43 -25.12
CA GLY A 30 -3.44 14.96 -24.60
C GLY A 30 -4.69 14.16 -25.00
N ASP A 31 -4.53 12.95 -25.52
CA ASP A 31 -5.67 12.06 -25.77
C ASP A 31 -6.04 11.30 -24.50
N TYR A 32 -7.28 11.40 -24.07
CA TYR A 32 -7.82 10.75 -22.88
C TYR A 32 -8.29 9.33 -23.19
N TYR A 33 -7.91 8.37 -22.35
CA TYR A 33 -8.26 6.96 -22.48
C TYR A 33 -8.98 6.41 -21.25
N GLU A 34 -9.03 7.16 -20.16
CA GLU A 34 -9.70 6.81 -18.92
C GLU A 34 -10.61 7.96 -18.48
N TYR A 35 -11.68 7.62 -17.77
CA TYR A 35 -12.57 8.58 -17.11
C TYR A 35 -12.80 8.11 -15.68
N PRO A 36 -12.35 8.85 -14.65
CA PRO A 36 -12.46 8.41 -13.27
C PRO A 36 -13.92 8.52 -12.79
N LEU A 37 -14.44 7.44 -12.24
CA LEU A 37 -15.77 7.39 -11.64
C LEU A 37 -15.71 7.55 -10.12
N CYS A 38 -14.65 7.07 -9.51
CA CYS A 38 -14.39 7.20 -8.08
C CYS A 38 -12.89 7.05 -7.82
N MET A 39 -12.46 7.55 -6.68
CA MET A 39 -11.10 7.34 -6.18
C MET A 39 -11.16 6.59 -4.86
N THR A 40 -10.36 5.55 -4.74
CA THR A 40 -10.18 4.82 -3.49
C THR A 40 -8.73 4.92 -3.06
N ALA A 41 -8.50 5.06 -1.77
CA ALA A 41 -7.15 5.00 -1.22
C ALA A 41 -6.86 3.61 -0.67
N HIS A 42 -5.72 3.05 -1.04
CA HIS A 42 -5.18 1.90 -0.33
C HIS A 42 -4.54 2.38 0.97
N CYS A 43 -4.93 1.79 2.07
CA CYS A 43 -4.39 2.09 3.38
C CYS A 43 -4.09 0.80 4.14
N MET A 44 -3.36 0.94 5.22
CA MET A 44 -3.12 -0.15 6.16
C MET A 44 -4.16 -0.11 7.26
N ALA A 45 -4.85 -1.22 7.50
CA ALA A 45 -5.64 -1.40 8.71
C ALA A 45 -4.73 -1.83 9.86
N VAL A 46 -4.93 -1.23 11.04
CA VAL A 46 -4.11 -1.48 12.24
C VAL A 46 -5.01 -1.71 13.44
N ASN A 47 -4.77 -2.77 14.19
CA ASN A 47 -5.46 -3.05 15.44
C ASN A 47 -4.91 -2.14 16.56
N MET A 48 -5.43 -0.93 16.64
CA MET A 48 -4.98 0.07 17.61
C MET A 48 -5.17 -0.34 19.07
N THR A 49 -6.12 -1.24 19.36
CA THR A 49 -6.27 -1.80 20.71
C THR A 49 -5.01 -2.58 21.10
N LYS A 50 -4.53 -3.43 20.21
CA LYS A 50 -3.33 -4.25 20.46
C LYS A 50 -2.05 -3.43 20.42
N VAL A 51 -1.98 -2.43 19.55
CA VAL A 51 -0.87 -1.48 19.50
C VAL A 51 -0.73 -0.73 20.84
N LYS A 52 -1.83 -0.25 21.41
CA LYS A 52 -1.84 0.42 22.73
C LYS A 52 -1.49 -0.55 23.87
N GLU A 53 -1.99 -1.77 23.82
CA GLU A 53 -1.71 -2.81 24.82
C GLU A 53 -0.20 -3.08 24.99
N VAL A 54 0.56 -3.00 23.89
CA VAL A 54 2.03 -3.17 23.91
C VAL A 54 2.80 -1.84 24.00
N GLY A 55 2.12 -0.71 24.13
CA GLY A 55 2.72 0.62 24.24
C GLY A 55 3.42 1.11 22.97
N ALA A 56 2.96 0.65 21.80
CA ALA A 56 3.53 0.98 20.50
C ALA A 56 2.82 2.15 19.79
N ASP A 57 1.72 2.65 20.33
CA ASP A 57 0.98 3.80 19.81
C ASP A 57 1.83 5.09 19.70
N LYS A 58 2.85 5.23 20.54
CA LYS A 58 3.85 6.31 20.46
C LYS A 58 4.65 6.37 19.16
N TYR A 59 4.66 5.30 18.37
CA TYR A 59 5.35 5.25 17.08
C TYR A 59 4.46 5.69 15.92
N ILE A 60 3.16 5.90 16.15
CA ILE A 60 2.17 6.26 15.16
C ILE A 60 1.74 7.71 15.37
N ASP A 61 1.81 8.53 14.33
CA ASP A 61 1.15 9.84 14.32
C ASP A 61 -0.35 9.63 14.13
N THR A 62 -1.08 9.59 15.24
CA THR A 62 -2.53 9.32 15.24
C THR A 62 -3.37 10.47 14.67
N ASP A 63 -2.81 11.69 14.64
CA ASP A 63 -3.51 12.85 14.08
C ASP A 63 -3.44 12.87 12.55
N LYS A 64 -2.29 12.47 12.01
CA LYS A 64 -2.08 12.39 10.56
C LYS A 64 -2.35 11.01 9.99
N HIS A 65 -2.60 10.01 10.84
CA HIS A 65 -2.73 8.61 10.46
C HIS A 65 -1.53 8.09 9.65
N THR A 66 -0.32 8.47 10.08
CA THR A 66 0.93 8.11 9.40
C THR A 66 1.98 7.62 10.40
N TRP A 67 3.01 6.99 9.90
CA TRP A 67 4.23 6.65 10.60
C TRP A 67 5.45 6.66 9.67
N SER A 68 6.63 6.74 10.26
CA SER A 68 7.89 6.52 9.54
C SER A 68 8.13 5.01 9.36
N THR A 69 9.03 4.66 8.45
CA THR A 69 9.51 3.27 8.32
C THR A 69 10.01 2.70 9.64
N GLU A 70 10.76 3.48 10.41
CA GLU A 70 11.24 3.08 11.74
C GLU A 70 10.08 2.88 12.71
N GLY A 71 9.10 3.78 12.72
CA GLY A 71 7.90 3.66 13.56
C GLY A 71 7.10 2.41 13.23
N PHE A 72 6.93 2.08 11.95
CA PHE A 72 6.31 0.85 11.50
C PHE A 72 7.06 -0.38 12.03
N LEU A 73 8.37 -0.46 11.82
CA LEU A 73 9.20 -1.59 12.26
C LEU A 73 9.21 -1.75 13.78
N ASN A 74 9.29 -0.64 14.52
CA ASN A 74 9.21 -0.66 15.98
C ASN A 74 7.85 -1.13 16.48
N THR A 75 6.76 -0.80 15.78
CA THR A 75 5.42 -1.28 16.12
C THR A 75 5.29 -2.78 15.85
N VAL A 76 5.81 -3.27 14.72
CA VAL A 76 5.84 -4.71 14.41
C VAL A 76 6.63 -5.47 15.47
N ASP A 77 7.83 -5.00 15.81
CA ASP A 77 8.68 -5.63 16.84
C ASP A 77 8.02 -5.64 18.23
N ALA A 78 7.38 -4.53 18.63
CA ALA A 78 6.67 -4.44 19.89
C ALA A 78 5.49 -5.41 19.98
N LEU A 79 4.71 -5.53 18.91
CA LEU A 79 3.61 -6.50 18.83
C LEU A 79 4.14 -7.93 18.87
N TYR A 80 5.20 -8.25 18.11
CA TYR A 80 5.82 -9.56 18.13
C TYR A 80 6.32 -9.93 19.54
N LYS A 81 7.03 -9.03 20.22
CA LYS A 81 7.49 -9.21 21.61
C LYS A 81 6.34 -9.31 22.61
N GLY A 82 5.21 -8.69 22.30
CA GLY A 82 3.96 -8.80 23.05
C GLY A 82 3.21 -10.12 22.88
N GLY A 83 3.74 -11.07 22.08
CA GLY A 83 3.20 -12.41 21.88
C GLY A 83 2.34 -12.57 20.62
N TYR A 84 2.30 -11.57 19.74
CA TYR A 84 1.59 -11.65 18.45
C TYR A 84 2.55 -12.16 17.37
N GLU A 85 2.63 -13.49 17.20
CA GLU A 85 3.58 -14.12 16.26
C GLU A 85 3.36 -13.71 14.81
N ASN A 86 2.10 -13.44 14.43
CA ASN A 86 1.72 -12.98 13.09
C ASN A 86 1.18 -11.55 13.19
N VAL A 87 2.07 -10.57 13.10
CA VAL A 87 1.67 -9.15 13.14
C VAL A 87 1.07 -8.73 11.82
N ALA A 88 1.72 -9.08 10.71
CA ALA A 88 1.33 -8.73 9.36
C ALA A 88 1.68 -9.86 8.39
N ALA A 89 1.02 -9.90 7.23
CA ALA A 89 1.34 -10.83 6.16
C ALA A 89 1.69 -10.06 4.87
N ILE A 90 2.80 -10.42 4.26
CA ILE A 90 3.14 -10.03 2.89
C ILE A 90 2.74 -11.19 1.99
N TYR A 91 1.68 -11.04 1.25
CA TYR A 91 1.19 -12.12 0.40
C TYR A 91 1.59 -11.93 -1.05
N CYS A 92 1.90 -13.06 -1.68
CA CYS A 92 2.40 -13.11 -3.05
C CYS A 92 1.50 -13.95 -3.97
N SER A 93 0.46 -14.58 -3.41
CA SER A 93 -0.42 -15.44 -4.19
C SER A 93 -1.76 -14.77 -4.46
N GLY A 94 -2.29 -15.04 -5.63
CA GLY A 94 -3.61 -14.61 -6.01
C GLY A 94 -3.65 -13.24 -6.69
N GLN A 95 -4.82 -12.91 -7.16
CA GLN A 95 -5.08 -11.67 -7.89
C GLN A 95 -5.69 -10.63 -6.95
N GLY A 96 -5.33 -9.37 -7.15
CA GLY A 96 -6.07 -8.24 -6.62
C GLY A 96 -5.69 -7.77 -5.23
N GLY A 97 -4.64 -8.27 -4.62
CA GLY A 97 -4.23 -7.81 -3.29
C GLY A 97 -2.79 -7.32 -3.19
N ASP A 98 -2.07 -7.45 -4.26
CA ASP A 98 -0.64 -7.09 -4.34
C ASP A 98 -0.36 -5.59 -4.31
N GLN A 99 -1.38 -4.73 -4.52
CA GLN A 99 -1.20 -3.28 -4.47
C GLN A 99 -0.74 -2.80 -3.08
N GLY A 100 -1.30 -3.36 -2.00
CA GLY A 100 -0.89 -3.03 -0.64
C GLY A 100 0.57 -3.41 -0.39
N THR A 101 0.97 -4.60 -0.81
CA THR A 101 2.35 -5.07 -0.71
C THR A 101 3.31 -4.21 -1.54
N ARG A 102 2.94 -3.87 -2.77
CA ARG A 102 3.75 -2.97 -3.61
C ARG A 102 3.85 -1.58 -3.01
N ALA A 103 2.75 -1.05 -2.48
CA ALA A 103 2.75 0.27 -1.85
C ALA A 103 3.69 0.32 -0.64
N ILE A 104 3.69 -0.68 0.24
CA ILE A 104 4.59 -0.67 1.39
C ILE A 104 6.04 -0.76 0.99
N ILE A 105 6.39 -1.60 -0.01
CA ILE A 105 7.77 -1.72 -0.51
C ILE A 105 8.26 -0.37 -1.03
N ASN A 106 7.48 0.32 -1.87
CA ASN A 106 7.85 1.64 -2.37
C ASN A 106 7.93 2.70 -1.26
N ASN A 107 6.98 2.70 -0.34
CA ASN A 107 6.89 3.75 0.68
C ASN A 107 7.97 3.65 1.75
N MET A 108 8.52 2.46 2.01
CA MET A 108 9.52 2.27 3.07
C MET A 108 10.78 3.10 2.84
N TYR A 109 11.30 3.11 1.62
CA TYR A 109 12.57 3.78 1.31
C TYR A 109 12.51 4.63 0.02
N GLY A 110 11.30 4.93 -0.48
CA GLY A 110 11.12 5.78 -1.65
C GLY A 110 11.47 5.11 -2.97
N GLY A 111 11.41 3.79 -3.04
CA GLY A 111 11.61 3.06 -4.29
C GLY A 111 10.45 3.27 -5.27
N THR A 112 10.70 2.96 -6.54
CA THR A 112 9.70 3.02 -7.61
C THR A 112 9.77 1.75 -8.46
N PHE A 113 8.73 1.47 -9.25
CA PHE A 113 8.75 0.36 -10.22
C PHE A 113 9.13 0.80 -11.63
N THR A 114 9.03 2.10 -11.90
CA THR A 114 9.46 2.71 -13.16
C THR A 114 10.17 4.02 -12.88
N ASP A 115 10.98 4.50 -13.83
CA ASP A 115 11.47 5.86 -13.82
C ASP A 115 10.32 6.88 -14.05
N ALA A 116 10.59 8.17 -13.83
CA ALA A 116 9.58 9.22 -13.97
C ALA A 116 9.02 9.36 -15.41
N ALA A 117 9.76 8.92 -16.41
CA ALA A 117 9.32 8.91 -17.80
C ALA A 117 8.58 7.63 -18.22
N HIS A 118 8.42 6.66 -17.30
CA HIS A 118 7.83 5.33 -17.56
C HIS A 118 8.50 4.56 -18.72
N THR A 119 9.78 4.79 -18.95
CA THR A 119 10.56 4.17 -20.02
C THR A 119 11.46 3.03 -19.53
N LYS A 120 11.74 2.98 -18.24
CA LYS A 120 12.61 1.99 -17.60
C LYS A 120 11.93 1.38 -16.39
N TYR A 121 12.07 0.07 -16.23
CA TYR A 121 11.74 -0.61 -14.96
C TYR A 121 12.85 -0.36 -13.93
N THR A 122 12.43 -0.04 -12.70
CA THR A 122 13.30 0.20 -11.53
C THR A 122 12.92 -0.70 -10.35
N ALA A 123 12.19 -1.78 -10.63
CA ALA A 123 11.70 -2.69 -9.60
C ALA A 123 12.83 -3.35 -8.78
N ASP A 124 14.02 -3.48 -9.37
CA ASP A 124 15.26 -3.99 -8.78
C ASP A 124 16.15 -2.90 -8.16
N SER A 125 15.59 -1.72 -7.90
CA SER A 125 16.33 -0.63 -7.25
C SER A 125 16.82 -1.03 -5.84
N ALA A 126 17.89 -0.40 -5.40
CA ALA A 126 18.47 -0.65 -4.07
C ALA A 126 17.45 -0.38 -2.95
N GLU A 127 16.57 0.61 -3.12
CA GLU A 127 15.50 0.97 -2.20
C GLU A 127 14.46 -0.14 -2.08
N ASN A 128 14.02 -0.70 -3.20
CA ASN A 128 13.06 -1.81 -3.22
C ASN A 128 13.65 -3.09 -2.64
N ILE A 129 14.89 -3.43 -3.02
CA ILE A 129 15.61 -4.58 -2.46
C ILE A 129 15.76 -4.44 -0.95
N LYS A 130 16.16 -3.25 -0.48
CA LYS A 130 16.28 -2.95 0.95
C LYS A 130 14.94 -3.11 1.67
N ALA A 131 13.83 -2.64 1.08
CA ALA A 131 12.50 -2.77 1.66
C ALA A 131 12.09 -4.23 1.82
N ILE A 132 12.26 -5.04 0.77
CA ILE A 132 11.95 -6.47 0.80
C ILE A 132 12.80 -7.18 1.84
N GLN A 133 14.11 -6.91 1.88
CA GLN A 133 15.01 -7.52 2.86
C GLN A 133 14.63 -7.13 4.29
N THR A 134 14.32 -5.86 4.51
CA THR A 134 13.89 -5.36 5.84
C THR A 134 12.60 -6.04 6.30
N LEU A 135 11.62 -6.20 5.41
CA LEU A 135 10.38 -6.91 5.73
C LEU A 135 10.64 -8.40 5.99
N TYR A 136 11.49 -9.03 5.20
CA TYR A 136 11.85 -10.45 5.35
C TYR A 136 12.54 -10.73 6.68
N ASP A 137 13.40 -9.82 7.14
CA ASP A 137 14.14 -9.93 8.40
C ASP A 137 13.28 -9.55 9.63
N ALA A 138 12.16 -8.85 9.42
CA ALA A 138 11.30 -8.40 10.50
C ALA A 138 10.51 -9.57 11.11
N LYS A 139 10.76 -9.88 12.38
CA LYS A 139 9.97 -10.87 13.12
C LYS A 139 8.53 -10.42 13.23
N GLY A 140 7.60 -11.34 13.04
CA GLY A 140 6.15 -11.04 13.03
C GLY A 140 5.60 -10.71 11.65
N VAL A 141 6.43 -10.54 10.63
CA VAL A 141 5.98 -10.48 9.24
C VAL A 141 5.96 -11.88 8.64
N ASN A 142 4.78 -12.31 8.18
CA ASN A 142 4.56 -13.64 7.61
C ASN A 142 4.62 -13.56 6.08
N PHE A 143 5.39 -14.45 5.46
CA PHE A 143 5.54 -14.58 4.01
C PHE A 143 4.94 -15.89 3.48
N ASP A 144 3.87 -16.38 4.10
CA ASP A 144 3.19 -17.59 3.62
C ASP A 144 2.56 -17.33 2.25
N PRO A 145 3.05 -18.00 1.19
CA PRO A 145 2.57 -17.78 -0.16
C PRO A 145 1.12 -18.25 -0.38
N SER A 146 0.53 -18.98 0.56
CA SER A 146 -0.87 -19.40 0.48
C SER A 146 -1.84 -18.27 0.83
N ILE A 147 -1.40 -17.26 1.58
CA ILE A 147 -2.24 -16.13 1.96
C ILE A 147 -2.49 -15.25 0.75
N ASN A 148 -3.76 -15.00 0.44
CA ASN A 148 -4.22 -14.04 -0.56
C ASN A 148 -4.92 -12.85 0.10
N GLY A 149 -5.25 -11.79 -0.66
CA GLY A 149 -5.82 -10.56 -0.09
C GLY A 149 -7.14 -10.75 0.64
N GLY A 150 -8.00 -11.65 0.19
CA GLY A 150 -9.27 -11.97 0.88
C GLY A 150 -9.03 -12.71 2.20
N GLU A 151 -8.02 -13.56 2.22
CA GLU A 151 -7.63 -14.30 3.42
C GLU A 151 -6.95 -13.39 4.44
N GLU A 152 -6.07 -12.47 4.01
CA GLU A 152 -5.48 -11.45 4.88
C GLU A 152 -6.54 -10.67 5.66
N ILE A 153 -7.59 -10.20 4.98
CA ILE A 153 -8.70 -9.49 5.62
C ILE A 153 -9.41 -10.36 6.64
N THR A 154 -9.62 -11.63 6.33
CA THR A 154 -10.24 -12.59 7.25
C THR A 154 -9.38 -12.83 8.48
N LEU A 155 -8.07 -13.02 8.30
CA LEU A 155 -7.10 -13.19 9.39
C LEU A 155 -6.99 -11.92 10.26
N PHE A 156 -7.08 -10.74 9.67
CA PHE A 156 -7.13 -9.49 10.43
C PHE A 156 -8.42 -9.37 11.25
N ARG A 157 -9.58 -9.66 10.66
CA ARG A 157 -10.87 -9.58 11.34
C ARG A 157 -11.00 -10.56 12.51
N ASN A 158 -10.43 -11.74 12.41
CA ASN A 158 -10.45 -12.73 13.50
C ASN A 158 -9.32 -12.53 14.53
N GLY A 159 -8.46 -11.52 14.33
CA GLY A 159 -7.39 -11.17 15.26
C GLY A 159 -6.12 -12.00 15.13
N THR A 160 -5.99 -12.83 14.13
CA THR A 160 -4.74 -13.57 13.83
C THR A 160 -3.65 -12.62 13.36
N LEU A 161 -3.98 -11.67 12.48
CA LEU A 161 -3.11 -10.57 12.10
C LEU A 161 -3.48 -9.30 12.86
N GLN A 162 -2.49 -8.47 13.15
CA GLN A 162 -2.69 -7.17 13.80
C GLN A 162 -2.62 -5.99 12.81
N MET A 163 -2.16 -6.26 11.60
CA MET A 163 -2.11 -5.30 10.48
C MET A 163 -2.55 -6.01 9.19
N ALA A 164 -3.21 -5.26 8.31
CA ALA A 164 -3.56 -5.72 6.97
C ALA A 164 -3.21 -4.62 5.97
N PHE A 165 -2.47 -4.97 4.91
CA PHE A 165 -1.93 -4.02 3.93
C PHE A 165 -2.89 -3.71 2.79
N CYS A 166 -3.86 -4.57 2.53
CA CYS A 166 -4.82 -4.40 1.46
C CYS A 166 -6.19 -3.98 2.00
N TRP A 167 -6.28 -2.75 2.45
CA TRP A 167 -7.53 -2.17 2.92
C TRP A 167 -7.92 -0.97 2.08
N ASN A 168 -9.16 -0.94 1.61
CA ASN A 168 -9.74 0.20 0.90
C ASN A 168 -10.77 0.90 1.79
N ILE A 169 -10.78 2.21 1.74
CA ILE A 169 -11.80 3.08 2.32
C ILE A 169 -12.58 3.78 1.23
#